data_03f873bc992f13cf19ebad59b0c19082
#
_entry.id   03f873bc992f13cf19ebad59b0c19082
#
_cell.length_a   1.000
_cell.length_b   1.000
_cell.length_c   1.000
_cell.angle_alpha   90.00
_cell.angle_beta   90.00
_cell.angle_gamma   90.00
#
_symmetry.space_group_name_H-M   'P 1'
#
loop_
_entity.id
_entity.type
_entity.pdbx_description
1 polymer ?
#
loop_
_entity_poly.entity_id
_entity_poly.type
_entity_poly.pdbx_seq_one_letter_code
_entity_poly.pdbx_strand_id
1 'polypeptide(L)'
;MSTEGLNSLSTEPIILAIETATRAGSVAIARGENILASRPGDASSSHSQDLIENIDAVLREAAIELSAIDLLAAAIGPGSFTGLRIGLATAKSFAVSLGRRCVGVSTLAAVSHAAGVAERVVALLPAGRGEVFAQMFSVRDDHVGPLDEPARPGLESLTDPARLVVAGGVLERCPPAP
;
A
#
# COMPACT_ATOMS: atom_id res chain seq x y z
N MET A 1 30.55 -36.97 -13.34
CA MET A 1 30.25 -35.86 -14.25
C MET A 1 29.13 -35.07 -13.61
N SER A 2 29.51 -33.93 -13.07
CA SER A 2 28.66 -33.07 -12.24
C SER A 2 27.74 -32.23 -13.13
N THR A 3 26.48 -32.34 -12.95
CA THR A 3 25.51 -31.40 -13.53
C THR A 3 25.39 -30.22 -12.57
N GLU A 4 26.20 -29.21 -12.88
CA GLU A 4 26.19 -27.90 -12.23
C GLU A 4 24.84 -27.25 -12.36
N GLY A 5 24.43 -26.64 -11.24
CA GLY A 5 23.19 -25.94 -11.08
C GLY A 5 22.97 -24.86 -12.13
N LEU A 6 21.92 -25.03 -12.88
CA LEU A 6 21.23 -23.92 -13.53
C LEU A 6 20.71 -23.01 -12.43
N ASN A 7 21.47 -21.97 -12.19
CA ASN A 7 21.08 -20.81 -11.41
C ASN A 7 19.75 -20.30 -12.01
N SER A 8 18.62 -20.64 -11.40
CA SER A 8 17.33 -20.08 -11.78
C SER A 8 17.41 -18.59 -11.49
N LEU A 9 17.70 -17.79 -12.50
CA LEU A 9 17.48 -16.37 -12.45
C LEU A 9 16.04 -16.17 -11.96
N SER A 10 15.89 -15.56 -10.82
CA SER A 10 14.60 -15.28 -10.19
C SER A 10 13.69 -14.65 -11.24
N THR A 11 12.66 -15.40 -11.67
CA THR A 11 11.64 -14.96 -12.63
C THR A 11 10.58 -14.08 -11.97
N GLU A 12 10.80 -13.73 -10.70
CA GLU A 12 9.87 -12.90 -9.94
C GLU A 12 9.85 -11.47 -10.49
N PRO A 13 8.65 -10.92 -10.72
CA PRO A 13 8.51 -9.59 -11.30
C PRO A 13 9.06 -8.50 -10.39
N ILE A 14 9.68 -7.50 -10.99
CA ILE A 14 10.06 -6.26 -10.32
C ILE A 14 8.85 -5.33 -10.34
N ILE A 15 8.41 -4.92 -9.16
CA ILE A 15 7.19 -4.15 -8.95
C ILE A 15 7.57 -2.76 -8.40
N LEU A 16 7.08 -1.71 -9.06
CA LEU A 16 7.06 -0.36 -8.51
C LEU A 16 5.68 -0.11 -7.89
N ALA A 17 5.63 0.03 -6.58
CA ALA A 17 4.41 0.31 -5.83
C ALA A 17 4.33 1.79 -5.43
N ILE A 18 3.17 2.41 -5.66
CA ILE A 18 2.90 3.82 -5.39
C ILE A 18 1.66 3.93 -4.50
N GLU A 19 1.82 4.49 -3.31
CA GLU A 19 0.74 4.80 -2.38
C GLU A 19 0.68 6.30 -2.17
N THR A 20 -0.44 6.92 -2.47
CA THR A 20 -0.71 8.37 -2.30
C THR A 20 -2.11 8.61 -1.75
N ALA A 21 -2.78 7.58 -1.27
CA ALA A 21 -4.10 7.66 -0.65
C ALA A 21 -4.01 8.20 0.79
N THR A 22 -2.88 7.98 1.46
CA THR A 22 -2.60 8.51 2.80
C THR A 22 -1.91 9.86 2.73
N ARG A 23 -1.85 10.59 3.86
CA ARG A 23 -1.30 11.94 3.89
C ARG A 23 0.21 11.98 3.59
N ALA A 24 0.96 11.01 4.08
CA ALA A 24 2.39 10.92 3.81
C ALA A 24 2.66 10.30 2.44
N GLY A 25 1.90 9.28 2.09
CA GLY A 25 2.19 8.46 0.93
C GLY A 25 3.42 7.58 1.12
N SER A 26 3.72 6.76 0.12
CA SER A 26 4.94 5.96 0.08
C SER A 26 5.21 5.42 -1.31
N VAL A 27 6.48 5.07 -1.57
CA VAL A 27 6.91 4.39 -2.79
C VAL A 27 7.80 3.21 -2.41
N ALA A 28 7.68 2.10 -3.12
CA ALA A 28 8.52 0.93 -2.90
C ALA A 28 8.88 0.22 -4.21
N ILE A 29 10.05 -0.41 -4.23
CA ILE A 29 10.45 -1.40 -5.22
C ILE A 29 10.49 -2.76 -4.53
N ALA A 30 9.82 -3.74 -5.13
CA ALA A 30 9.84 -5.11 -4.66
C ALA A 30 10.21 -6.08 -5.80
N ARG A 31 10.77 -7.24 -5.45
CA ARG A 31 10.93 -8.39 -6.33
C ARG A 31 10.24 -9.58 -5.68
N GLY A 32 9.13 -10.00 -6.28
CA GLY A 32 8.23 -10.95 -5.61
C GLY A 32 7.79 -10.39 -4.26
N GLU A 33 8.04 -11.13 -3.19
CA GLU A 33 7.73 -10.72 -1.81
C GLU A 33 8.83 -9.88 -1.14
N ASN A 34 10.01 -9.75 -1.78
CA ASN A 34 11.14 -9.04 -1.19
C ASN A 34 11.11 -7.55 -1.52
N ILE A 35 11.01 -6.71 -0.50
CA ILE A 35 11.15 -5.25 -0.64
C ILE A 35 12.63 -4.93 -0.81
N LEU A 36 13.01 -4.37 -1.97
CA LEU A 36 14.38 -3.98 -2.29
C LEU A 36 14.70 -2.58 -1.77
N ALA A 37 13.74 -1.67 -1.86
CA ALA A 37 13.81 -0.32 -1.32
C ALA A 37 12.41 0.22 -1.05
N SER A 38 12.27 1.06 -0.03
CA SER A 38 11.01 1.77 0.24
C SER A 38 11.26 3.12 0.89
N ARG A 39 10.43 4.11 0.53
CA ARG A 39 10.46 5.44 1.12
C ARG A 39 9.06 5.88 1.50
N PRO A 40 8.86 6.30 2.76
CA PRO A 40 7.69 7.09 3.12
C PRO A 40 7.83 8.48 2.50
N GLY A 41 6.72 9.07 2.12
CA GLY A 41 6.66 10.49 1.78
C GLY A 41 6.64 11.36 3.02
N ASP A 42 6.67 12.67 2.82
CA ASP A 42 6.56 13.66 3.90
C ASP A 42 5.11 14.13 4.03
N ALA A 43 4.50 13.92 5.21
CA ALA A 43 3.14 14.38 5.49
C ALA A 43 3.01 15.92 5.52
N SER A 44 4.11 16.67 5.57
CA SER A 44 4.15 18.13 5.52
C SER A 44 4.21 18.68 4.10
N SER A 45 4.64 17.87 3.13
CA SER A 45 4.74 18.25 1.72
C SER A 45 3.54 17.77 0.89
N SER A 46 3.46 18.21 -0.36
CA SER A 46 2.43 17.72 -1.28
C SER A 46 2.93 16.52 -2.09
N HIS A 47 2.10 15.49 -2.26
CA HIS A 47 2.44 14.33 -3.10
C HIS A 47 2.91 14.68 -4.51
N SER A 48 2.46 15.81 -5.05
CA SER A 48 2.86 16.25 -6.38
C SER A 48 4.32 16.72 -6.46
N GLN A 49 4.91 17.14 -5.34
CA GLN A 49 6.28 17.63 -5.31
C GLN A 49 7.28 16.48 -5.11
N ASP A 50 6.97 15.55 -4.20
CA ASP A 50 7.94 14.56 -3.74
C ASP A 50 7.83 13.21 -4.44
N LEU A 51 6.70 12.90 -5.09
CA LEU A 51 6.45 11.57 -5.64
C LEU A 51 7.52 11.13 -6.66
N ILE A 52 7.85 12.00 -7.61
CA ILE A 52 8.84 11.67 -8.65
C ILE A 52 10.25 11.56 -8.07
N GLU A 53 10.60 12.44 -7.12
CA GLU A 53 11.89 12.38 -6.42
C GLU A 53 12.03 11.11 -5.59
N ASN A 54 10.95 10.70 -4.91
CA ASN A 54 10.91 9.46 -4.15
C ASN A 54 11.01 8.22 -5.06
N ILE A 55 10.35 8.23 -6.22
CA ILE A 55 10.48 7.14 -7.22
C ILE A 55 11.93 7.03 -7.69
N ASP A 56 12.55 8.14 -8.07
CA ASP A 56 13.95 8.14 -8.51
C ASP A 56 14.89 7.68 -7.39
N ALA A 57 14.62 8.09 -6.16
CA ALA A 57 15.41 7.69 -5.01
C ALA A 57 15.32 6.19 -4.70
N VAL A 58 14.12 5.57 -4.72
CA VAL A 58 13.99 4.12 -4.48
C VAL A 58 14.57 3.30 -5.62
N LEU A 59 14.49 3.76 -6.87
CA LEU A 59 15.14 3.11 -8.01
C LEU A 59 16.66 3.07 -7.84
N ARG A 60 17.27 4.20 -7.45
CA ARG A 60 18.71 4.27 -7.17
C ARG A 60 19.12 3.40 -5.99
N GLU A 61 18.33 3.43 -4.91
CA GLU A 61 18.60 2.64 -3.70
C GLU A 61 18.50 1.13 -3.96
N ALA A 62 17.52 0.72 -4.76
CA ALA A 62 17.36 -0.68 -5.20
C ALA A 62 18.38 -1.10 -6.27
N ALA A 63 19.15 -0.16 -6.86
CA ALA A 63 19.98 -0.37 -8.03
C ALA A 63 19.21 -0.97 -9.23
N ILE A 64 17.97 -0.49 -9.44
CA ILE A 64 17.04 -0.93 -10.49
C ILE A 64 16.81 0.22 -11.47
N GLU A 65 16.96 -0.06 -12.76
CA GLU A 65 16.58 0.86 -13.82
C GLU A 65 15.06 0.89 -14.00
N LEU A 66 14.49 2.05 -14.30
CA LEU A 66 13.05 2.19 -14.53
C LEU A 66 12.52 1.25 -15.62
N SER A 67 13.33 0.99 -16.66
CA SER A 67 13.02 0.07 -17.76
C SER A 67 12.92 -1.40 -17.34
N ALA A 68 13.49 -1.76 -16.20
CA ALA A 68 13.46 -3.11 -15.64
C ALA A 68 12.18 -3.38 -14.81
N ILE A 69 11.32 -2.40 -14.60
CA ILE A 69 10.05 -2.58 -13.92
C ILE A 69 9.11 -3.43 -14.78
N ASP A 70 8.58 -4.50 -14.20
CA ASP A 70 7.66 -5.43 -14.86
C ASP A 70 6.19 -5.10 -14.59
N LEU A 71 5.90 -4.51 -13.43
CA LEU A 71 4.54 -4.22 -12.98
C LEU A 71 4.49 -2.92 -12.16
N LEU A 72 3.49 -2.12 -12.43
CA LEU A 72 3.13 -0.96 -11.60
C LEU A 72 1.98 -1.35 -10.68
N ALA A 73 2.10 -1.06 -9.39
CA ALA A 73 1.02 -1.20 -8.41
C ALA A 73 0.67 0.19 -7.85
N ALA A 74 -0.61 0.51 -7.78
CA ALA A 74 -1.04 1.79 -7.23
C ALA A 74 -2.22 1.63 -6.28
N ALA A 75 -2.21 2.38 -5.19
CA ALA A 75 -3.36 2.47 -4.30
C ALA A 75 -4.56 3.07 -5.04
N ILE A 76 -5.70 2.40 -4.98
CA ILE A 76 -6.95 2.85 -5.59
C ILE A 76 -7.96 3.43 -4.59
N GLY A 77 -7.58 3.51 -3.32
CA GLY A 77 -8.41 4.02 -2.24
C GLY A 77 -9.01 2.92 -1.36
N PRO A 78 -9.82 3.36 -0.39
CA PRO A 78 -10.19 4.73 -0.08
C PRO A 78 -9.03 5.58 0.43
N GLY A 79 -9.19 6.92 0.40
CA GLY A 79 -8.20 7.87 0.90
C GLY A 79 -8.32 9.27 0.28
N SER A 80 -7.23 10.02 0.28
CA SER A 80 -7.15 11.36 -0.28
C SER A 80 -7.50 11.38 -1.78
N PHE A 81 -8.57 12.08 -2.14
CA PHE A 81 -9.00 12.18 -3.54
C PHE A 81 -7.92 12.78 -4.45
N THR A 82 -7.28 13.85 -4.00
CA THR A 82 -6.19 14.49 -4.76
C THR A 82 -4.98 13.56 -4.86
N GLY A 83 -4.57 12.95 -3.73
CA GLY A 83 -3.45 12.01 -3.71
C GLY A 83 -3.68 10.83 -4.64
N LEU A 84 -4.84 10.17 -4.56
CA LEU A 84 -5.19 9.05 -5.44
C LEU A 84 -5.09 9.41 -6.93
N ARG A 85 -5.55 10.60 -7.33
CA ARG A 85 -5.45 11.04 -8.73
C ARG A 85 -4.01 11.21 -9.17
N ILE A 86 -3.14 11.76 -8.31
CA ILE A 86 -1.71 11.95 -8.61
C ILE A 86 -1.04 10.58 -8.75
N GLY A 87 -1.18 9.69 -7.77
CA GLY A 87 -0.55 8.37 -7.79
C GLY A 87 -1.01 7.50 -8.96
N LEU A 88 -2.34 7.47 -9.21
CA LEU A 88 -2.90 6.70 -10.34
C LEU A 88 -2.47 7.27 -11.70
N ALA A 89 -2.43 8.59 -11.86
CA ALA A 89 -1.96 9.21 -13.10
C ALA A 89 -0.49 8.88 -13.34
N THR A 90 0.35 8.98 -12.30
CA THR A 90 1.78 8.65 -12.36
C THR A 90 1.99 7.17 -12.71
N ALA A 91 1.34 6.25 -12.00
CA ALA A 91 1.46 4.82 -12.27
C ALA A 91 1.02 4.46 -13.70
N LYS A 92 -0.12 4.98 -14.15
CA LYS A 92 -0.60 4.77 -15.51
C LYS A 92 0.33 5.36 -16.57
N SER A 93 0.90 6.54 -16.33
CA SER A 93 1.85 7.17 -17.26
C SER A 93 3.10 6.31 -17.42
N PHE A 94 3.67 5.80 -16.33
CA PHE A 94 4.80 4.86 -16.40
C PHE A 94 4.41 3.55 -17.08
N ALA A 95 3.23 2.98 -16.74
CA ALA A 95 2.76 1.75 -17.36
C ALA A 95 2.66 1.88 -18.90
N VAL A 96 2.10 2.98 -19.38
CA VAL A 96 1.99 3.27 -20.82
C VAL A 96 3.38 3.46 -21.44
N SER A 97 4.23 4.28 -20.83
CA SER A 97 5.58 4.58 -21.36
C SER A 97 6.47 3.35 -21.44
N LEU A 98 6.34 2.43 -20.48
CA LEU A 98 7.14 1.22 -20.41
C LEU A 98 6.51 0.01 -21.13
N GLY A 99 5.26 0.13 -21.59
CA GLY A 99 4.50 -1.00 -22.13
C GLY A 99 4.22 -2.08 -21.09
N ARG A 100 4.04 -1.69 -19.82
CA ARG A 100 3.83 -2.61 -18.69
C ARG A 100 2.39 -2.53 -18.16
N ARG A 101 1.99 -3.54 -17.38
CA ARG A 101 0.70 -3.56 -16.71
C ARG A 101 0.72 -2.67 -15.47
N CYS A 102 -0.47 -2.17 -15.11
CA CYS A 102 -0.71 -1.48 -13.85
C CYS A 102 -1.86 -2.16 -13.13
N VAL A 103 -1.70 -2.45 -11.84
CA VAL A 103 -2.72 -3.04 -10.98
C VAL A 103 -3.12 -2.06 -9.88
N GLY A 104 -4.39 -2.08 -9.53
CA GLY A 104 -4.93 -1.32 -8.41
C GLY A 104 -4.95 -2.16 -7.14
N VAL A 105 -4.53 -1.58 -6.02
CA VAL A 105 -4.53 -2.21 -4.70
C VAL A 105 -5.40 -1.39 -3.76
N SER A 106 -6.36 -2.05 -3.07
CA SER A 106 -7.15 -1.37 -2.02
C SER A 106 -6.23 -0.87 -0.91
N THR A 107 -6.37 0.42 -0.55
CA THR A 107 -5.58 0.99 0.54
C THR A 107 -5.87 0.30 1.88
N LEU A 108 -7.15 -0.04 2.15
CA LEU A 108 -7.53 -0.75 3.37
C LEU A 108 -7.00 -2.20 3.38
N ALA A 109 -6.94 -2.87 2.23
CA ALA A 109 -6.33 -4.20 2.13
C ALA A 109 -4.82 -4.15 2.42
N ALA A 110 -4.10 -3.18 1.87
CA ALA A 110 -2.68 -3.00 2.15
C ALA A 110 -2.42 -2.70 3.64
N VAL A 111 -3.25 -1.85 4.26
CA VAL A 111 -3.19 -1.55 5.70
C VAL A 111 -3.46 -2.80 6.52
N SER A 112 -4.46 -3.63 6.15
CA SER A 112 -4.77 -4.85 6.90
C SER A 112 -3.65 -5.88 6.80
N HIS A 113 -2.98 -6.00 5.65
CA HIS A 113 -1.84 -6.89 5.47
C HIS A 113 -0.69 -6.57 6.45
N ALA A 114 -0.45 -5.29 6.71
CA ALA A 114 0.58 -4.85 7.66
C ALA A 114 0.32 -5.26 9.12
N ALA A 115 -0.92 -5.66 9.46
CA ALA A 115 -1.26 -6.17 10.79
C ALA A 115 -0.78 -7.61 11.03
N GLY A 116 -0.34 -8.32 9.99
CA GLY A 116 0.03 -9.72 10.05
C GLY A 116 -1.17 -10.68 10.05
N VAL A 117 -0.89 -11.97 10.21
CA VAL A 117 -1.89 -13.04 10.16
C VAL A 117 -2.93 -12.89 11.26
N ALA A 118 -4.20 -12.76 10.88
CA ALA A 118 -5.34 -12.68 11.79
C ALA A 118 -6.64 -13.06 11.09
N GLU A 119 -7.54 -13.72 11.82
CA GLU A 119 -8.87 -14.07 11.28
C GLU A 119 -9.74 -12.86 11.01
N ARG A 120 -9.55 -11.78 11.79
CA ARG A 120 -10.30 -10.54 11.69
C ARG A 120 -9.39 -9.34 11.95
N VAL A 121 -9.25 -8.49 10.94
CA VAL A 121 -8.54 -7.21 11.01
C VAL A 121 -9.51 -6.13 10.56
N VAL A 122 -9.70 -5.09 11.35
CA VAL A 122 -10.36 -3.89 10.88
C VAL A 122 -9.29 -2.89 10.45
N ALA A 123 -9.23 -2.64 9.16
CA ALA A 123 -8.40 -1.58 8.62
C ALA A 123 -9.15 -0.24 8.72
N LEU A 124 -8.47 0.78 9.22
CA LEU A 124 -9.01 2.13 9.41
C LEU A 124 -8.12 3.17 8.74
N LEU A 125 -8.74 4.10 8.04
CA LEU A 125 -8.07 5.28 7.48
C LEU A 125 -8.90 6.54 7.77
N PRO A 126 -8.26 7.69 8.05
CA PRO A 126 -8.98 8.95 8.22
C PRO A 126 -9.77 9.32 6.98
N ALA A 127 -11.07 9.61 7.14
CA ALA A 127 -11.94 10.12 6.08
C ALA A 127 -12.19 11.64 6.19
N GLY A 128 -11.63 12.28 7.22
CA GLY A 128 -11.84 13.69 7.55
C GLY A 128 -13.13 13.92 8.37
N ARG A 129 -13.24 15.10 8.97
CA ARG A 129 -14.42 15.52 9.76
C ARG A 129 -14.84 14.56 10.91
N GLY A 130 -13.87 13.83 11.48
CA GLY A 130 -14.14 12.84 12.53
C GLY A 130 -14.66 11.49 12.03
N GLU A 131 -14.72 11.29 10.71
CA GLU A 131 -15.06 10.02 10.09
C GLU A 131 -13.81 9.19 9.73
N VAL A 132 -14.01 7.89 9.58
CA VAL A 132 -12.97 6.96 9.11
C VAL A 132 -13.52 6.13 7.95
N PHE A 133 -12.65 5.73 7.05
CA PHE A 133 -12.91 4.59 6.18
C PHE A 133 -12.59 3.33 6.97
N ALA A 134 -13.50 2.37 7.00
CA ALA A 134 -13.35 1.11 7.72
C ALA A 134 -13.73 -0.06 6.82
N GLN A 135 -13.00 -1.14 6.93
CA GLN A 135 -13.35 -2.43 6.31
C GLN A 135 -12.71 -3.56 7.09
N MET A 136 -13.44 -4.66 7.20
CA MET A 136 -12.96 -5.87 7.87
C MET A 136 -12.34 -6.84 6.87
N PHE A 137 -11.21 -7.43 7.27
CA PHE A 137 -10.48 -8.40 6.45
C PHE A 137 -10.13 -9.65 7.27
N SER A 138 -9.87 -10.76 6.58
CA SER A 138 -9.05 -11.85 7.10
C SER A 138 -7.68 -11.78 6.45
N VAL A 139 -6.63 -11.98 7.24
CA VAL A 139 -5.25 -12.05 6.75
C VAL A 139 -4.70 -13.43 7.07
N ARG A 140 -4.35 -14.18 6.04
CA ARG A 140 -3.79 -15.54 6.14
C ARG A 140 -2.58 -15.62 5.24
N ASP A 141 -1.42 -15.81 5.84
CA ASP A 141 -0.13 -15.83 5.14
C ASP A 141 0.01 -14.64 4.16
N ASP A 142 -0.01 -14.87 2.87
CA ASP A 142 0.12 -13.90 1.79
C ASP A 142 -1.24 -13.40 1.22
N HIS A 143 -2.36 -13.87 1.80
CA HIS A 143 -3.70 -13.57 1.29
C HIS A 143 -4.50 -12.65 2.22
N VAL A 144 -5.01 -11.55 1.65
CA VAL A 144 -5.93 -10.61 2.31
C VAL A 144 -7.30 -10.71 1.66
N GLY A 145 -8.27 -11.24 2.42
CA GLY A 145 -9.65 -11.38 1.96
C GLY A 145 -10.57 -10.40 2.69
N PRO A 146 -11.37 -9.59 1.97
CA PRO A 146 -12.38 -8.74 2.61
C PRO A 146 -13.50 -9.62 3.20
N LEU A 147 -13.99 -9.24 4.38
CA LEU A 147 -15.09 -9.89 5.09
C LEU A 147 -16.40 -9.10 4.99
N ASP A 148 -16.32 -7.82 4.59
CA ASP A 148 -17.44 -6.91 4.40
C ASP A 148 -17.12 -5.88 3.30
N GLU A 149 -18.07 -5.00 3.03
CA GLU A 149 -17.88 -3.86 2.13
C GLU A 149 -17.26 -2.66 2.85
N PRO A 150 -16.48 -1.80 2.16
CA PRO A 150 -15.95 -0.59 2.74
C PRO A 150 -17.06 0.33 3.25
N ALA A 151 -16.94 0.81 4.47
CA ALA A 151 -17.90 1.71 5.10
C ALA A 151 -17.24 2.99 5.61
N ARG A 152 -18.06 3.98 5.96
CA ARG A 152 -17.65 5.25 6.60
C ARG A 152 -18.38 5.43 7.93
N PRO A 153 -18.15 4.56 8.92
CA PRO A 153 -18.77 4.72 10.25
C PRO A 153 -18.15 5.91 10.99
N GLY A 154 -18.90 6.49 11.90
CA GLY A 154 -18.35 7.31 12.97
C GLY A 154 -17.50 6.44 13.91
N LEU A 155 -16.48 7.03 14.52
CA LEU A 155 -15.54 6.29 15.41
C LEU A 155 -16.28 5.57 16.56
N GLU A 156 -17.35 6.16 17.05
CA GLU A 156 -18.21 5.65 18.14
C GLU A 156 -18.98 4.36 17.80
N SER A 157 -19.12 4.02 16.51
CA SER A 157 -19.86 2.82 16.09
C SER A 157 -18.95 1.57 15.94
N LEU A 158 -17.65 1.70 16.15
CA LEU A 158 -16.67 0.61 15.99
C LEU A 158 -16.44 -0.16 17.30
N THR A 159 -17.48 -0.37 18.10
CA THR A 159 -17.39 -0.87 19.46
C THR A 159 -17.66 -2.36 19.63
N ASP A 160 -16.89 -3.25 19.02
CA ASP A 160 -16.78 -4.62 19.52
C ASP A 160 -15.32 -5.05 19.67
N PRO A 161 -14.75 -4.95 20.90
CA PRO A 161 -13.32 -5.13 21.12
C PRO A 161 -12.87 -6.59 21.24
N ALA A 162 -13.75 -7.57 21.19
CA ALA A 162 -13.43 -8.89 21.75
C ALA A 162 -12.47 -9.77 20.92
N ARG A 163 -12.11 -9.42 19.67
CA ARG A 163 -11.12 -10.15 18.85
C ARG A 163 -10.68 -9.37 17.60
N LEU A 164 -10.44 -8.07 17.76
CA LEU A 164 -10.18 -7.20 16.63
C LEU A 164 -8.74 -6.71 16.66
N VAL A 165 -7.96 -7.02 15.62
CA VAL A 165 -6.69 -6.33 15.37
C VAL A 165 -7.03 -5.08 14.55
N VAL A 166 -6.65 -3.91 15.05
CA VAL A 166 -6.87 -2.65 14.35
C VAL A 166 -5.58 -2.23 13.69
N ALA A 167 -5.58 -2.09 12.37
CA ALA A 167 -4.47 -1.59 11.59
C ALA A 167 -4.79 -0.20 11.03
N GLY A 168 -3.88 0.76 11.21
CA GLY A 168 -4.00 2.11 10.67
C GLY A 168 -3.55 3.21 11.64
N GLY A 169 -3.20 4.38 11.10
CA GLY A 169 -2.66 5.51 11.86
C GLY A 169 -3.66 6.31 12.71
N VAL A 170 -4.89 5.83 12.89
CA VAL A 170 -5.95 6.55 13.63
C VAL A 170 -5.90 6.32 15.13
N LEU A 171 -5.25 5.24 15.57
CA LEU A 171 -5.26 4.80 16.97
C LEU A 171 -4.47 5.69 17.94
N GLU A 172 -3.55 6.50 17.47
CA GLU A 172 -2.78 7.41 18.35
C GLU A 172 -3.64 8.50 19.01
N ARG A 173 -4.92 8.63 18.63
CA ARG A 173 -5.83 9.65 19.15
C ARG A 173 -7.12 9.10 19.75
N CYS A 174 -7.25 7.80 19.90
CA CYS A 174 -8.40 7.24 20.61
C CYS A 174 -8.10 7.31 22.13
N PRO A 175 -8.83 8.13 22.93
CA PRO A 175 -8.65 8.09 24.38
C PRO A 175 -9.02 6.69 24.87
N PRO A 176 -8.38 6.20 25.94
CA PRO A 176 -8.80 4.94 26.54
C PRO A 176 -10.27 5.02 26.93
N ALA A 177 -11.00 3.97 26.63
CA ALA A 177 -12.41 3.86 27.07
C ALA A 177 -12.49 4.02 28.60
N PRO A 178 -13.53 4.68 29.10
CA PRO A 178 -13.71 4.94 30.53
C PRO A 178 -13.83 3.65 31.34
#